data_9a3df7a3f9e66d935cf2fef2308f5d45
#
_entry.id   9a3df7a3f9e66d935cf2fef2308f5d45
#
_cell.length_a   1.000
_cell.length_b   1.000
_cell.length_c   1.000
_cell.angle_alpha   90.00
_cell.angle_beta   90.00
_cell.angle_gamma   90.00
#
_symmetry.space_group_name_H-M   'P 1'
#
loop_
_entity.id
_entity.type
_entity.pdbx_description
1 polymer ?
#
loop_
_entity_poly.entity_id
_entity_poly.type
_entity_poly.pdbx_seq_one_letter_code
_entity_poly.pdbx_strand_id
1 'polypeptide(L)'
;AELRELNMPSVRFAVEFSPLEGEPGFDANGCDDIRFIMSANAGEALGRINRIASGGELSRIMLAMKNVFAENDPVGTMIFDEIDTGVSGIAAQRVGEKLFSVSLGKQVMCVTHLPQIAAMADNHYLIRKEERGGRTYTDVLPLDLEGRKQELARMHGGDNITETTLASAEEQLRACEKFKQERIKHTA
;
A
#
# COMPACT_ATOMS: atom_id res chain seq x y z
N ALA A 1 -4.99 9.69 -12.37
CA ALA A 1 -5.81 8.46 -12.26
C ALA A 1 -5.47 7.73 -10.97
N GLU A 2 -4.25 7.22 -10.79
CA GLU A 2 -3.80 6.32 -9.71
C GLU A 2 -4.16 6.79 -8.29
N LEU A 3 -3.85 8.03 -7.92
CA LEU A 3 -4.13 8.57 -6.59
C LEU A 3 -5.63 8.65 -6.27
N ARG A 4 -6.48 8.87 -7.27
CA ARG A 4 -7.94 8.86 -7.08
C ARG A 4 -8.45 7.47 -6.72
N GLU A 5 -7.88 6.42 -7.33
CA GLU A 5 -8.23 5.03 -7.04
C GLU A 5 -7.79 4.62 -5.63
N LEU A 6 -6.74 5.25 -5.08
CA LEU A 6 -6.26 5.06 -3.72
C LEU A 6 -6.96 5.95 -2.67
N ASN A 7 -8.20 6.39 -2.96
CA ASN A 7 -9.01 7.25 -2.08
C ASN A 7 -8.38 8.62 -1.80
N MET A 8 -7.70 9.19 -2.79
CA MET A 8 -7.12 10.53 -2.73
C MET A 8 -7.66 11.41 -3.90
N PRO A 9 -9.00 11.65 -3.96
CA PRO A 9 -9.62 12.29 -5.13
C PRO A 9 -9.26 13.76 -5.28
N SER A 10 -8.94 14.45 -4.18
CA SER A 10 -8.66 15.88 -4.13
C SER A 10 -7.19 16.21 -4.30
N VAL A 11 -6.33 15.21 -4.39
CA VAL A 11 -4.89 15.42 -4.54
C VAL A 11 -4.59 16.15 -5.83
N ARG A 12 -3.81 17.22 -5.70
CA ARG A 12 -3.17 17.90 -6.82
C ARG A 12 -1.68 17.63 -6.76
N PHE A 13 -1.09 17.24 -7.85
CA PHE A 13 0.33 16.94 -8.00
C PHE A 13 0.91 17.78 -9.14
N ALA A 14 2.06 18.39 -8.89
CA ALA A 14 2.76 19.20 -9.88
C ALA A 14 4.28 19.03 -9.73
N VAL A 15 4.99 19.43 -10.76
CA VAL A 15 6.44 19.55 -10.76
C VAL A 15 6.78 21.03 -10.75
N GLU A 16 7.53 21.48 -9.76
CA GLU A 16 8.07 22.82 -9.67
C GLU A 16 9.47 22.85 -10.26
N PHE A 17 9.73 23.81 -11.13
CA PHE A 17 11.04 24.08 -11.69
C PHE A 17 11.49 25.44 -11.17
N SER A 18 12.63 25.48 -10.51
CA SER A 18 13.25 26.71 -10.00
C SER A 18 14.66 26.82 -10.58
N PRO A 19 14.98 27.88 -11.33
CA PRO A 19 16.34 28.09 -11.81
C PRO A 19 17.34 28.07 -10.65
N LEU A 20 18.51 27.47 -10.87
CA LEU A 20 19.59 27.51 -9.91
C LEU A 20 20.09 28.95 -9.76
N GLU A 21 20.19 29.41 -8.50
CA GLU A 21 20.71 30.73 -8.19
C GLU A 21 22.25 30.72 -8.17
N GLY A 22 22.86 31.85 -8.58
CA GLY A 22 24.30 32.04 -8.56
C GLY A 22 24.95 31.86 -9.94
N GLU A 23 26.25 32.12 -10.00
CA GLU A 23 27.06 31.86 -11.20
C GLU A 23 27.84 30.55 -11.04
N PRO A 24 27.81 29.64 -12.02
CA PRO A 24 27.31 29.81 -13.41
C PRO A 24 25.82 29.56 -13.65
N GLY A 25 24.97 29.35 -12.63
CA GLY A 25 23.52 29.08 -12.80
C GLY A 25 23.21 27.66 -13.31
N PHE A 26 24.16 26.74 -13.25
CA PHE A 26 24.00 25.32 -13.59
C PHE A 26 25.00 24.47 -12.81
N ASP A 27 24.68 23.19 -12.64
CA ASP A 27 25.54 22.16 -12.07
C ASP A 27 25.62 20.91 -12.99
N ALA A 28 26.17 19.80 -12.48
CA ALA A 28 26.27 18.54 -13.22
C ALA A 28 24.90 17.93 -13.61
N ASN A 29 23.81 18.37 -13.00
CA ASN A 29 22.46 17.88 -13.23
C ASN A 29 21.62 18.83 -14.11
N GLY A 30 22.07 20.05 -14.37
CA GLY A 30 21.40 21.02 -15.21
C GLY A 30 21.30 22.40 -14.59
N CYS A 31 20.31 23.21 -15.02
CA CYS A 31 20.10 24.60 -14.62
C CYS A 31 18.88 24.80 -13.70
N ASP A 32 18.12 23.75 -13.42
CA ASP A 32 16.90 23.83 -12.62
C ASP A 32 16.98 22.92 -11.37
N ASP A 33 16.52 23.43 -10.24
CA ASP A 33 16.12 22.61 -9.07
C ASP A 33 14.70 22.13 -9.29
N ILE A 34 14.52 20.82 -9.47
CA ILE A 34 13.23 20.20 -9.80
C ILE A 34 12.66 19.58 -8.53
N ARG A 35 11.40 19.90 -8.21
CA ARG A 35 10.72 19.38 -7.03
C ARG A 35 9.34 18.88 -7.34
N PHE A 36 8.97 17.75 -6.75
CA PHE A 36 7.60 17.32 -6.68
C PHE A 36 6.87 18.07 -5.57
N ILE A 37 5.79 18.74 -5.94
CA ILE A 37 4.90 19.43 -5.01
C ILE A 37 3.50 18.90 -5.13
N MET A 38 2.76 18.89 -4.02
CA MET A 38 1.40 18.41 -3.98
C MET A 38 0.55 19.15 -2.95
N SER A 39 -0.75 18.93 -3.04
CA SER A 39 -1.73 19.27 -2.02
C SER A 39 -2.62 18.05 -1.79
N ALA A 40 -2.79 17.62 -0.55
CA ALA A 40 -3.63 16.48 -0.19
C ALA A 40 -5.13 16.83 -0.24
N ASN A 41 -5.48 18.07 0.07
CA ASN A 41 -6.86 18.53 0.23
C ASN A 41 -7.23 19.60 -0.82
N ALA A 42 -8.52 19.68 -1.13
CA ALA A 42 -9.04 20.71 -2.00
C ALA A 42 -8.88 22.10 -1.34
N GLY A 43 -8.37 23.07 -2.10
CA GLY A 43 -8.20 24.46 -1.63
C GLY A 43 -6.88 24.73 -0.89
N GLU A 44 -6.11 23.73 -0.51
CA GLU A 44 -4.79 23.93 0.09
C GLU A 44 -3.75 24.31 -0.96
N ALA A 45 -2.75 25.09 -0.56
CA ALA A 45 -1.61 25.42 -1.40
C ALA A 45 -0.76 24.17 -1.70
N LEU A 46 -0.14 24.14 -2.88
CA LEU A 46 0.85 23.13 -3.19
C LEU A 46 2.10 23.33 -2.32
N GLY A 47 2.63 22.25 -1.79
CA GLY A 47 3.83 22.26 -0.97
C GLY A 47 4.65 20.98 -1.14
N ARG A 48 5.78 20.90 -0.48
CA ARG A 48 6.65 19.72 -0.57
C ARG A 48 5.96 18.48 0.00
N ILE A 49 6.08 17.35 -0.68
CA ILE A 49 5.41 16.08 -0.31
C ILE A 49 5.70 15.70 1.15
N ASN A 50 6.94 15.81 1.58
CA ASN A 50 7.39 15.45 2.93
C ASN A 50 6.84 16.36 4.06
N ARG A 51 6.15 17.45 3.74
CA ARG A 51 5.57 18.38 4.71
C ARG A 51 4.05 18.32 4.78
N ILE A 52 3.42 17.67 3.82
CA ILE A 52 1.97 17.74 3.61
C ILE A 52 1.32 16.38 3.86
N ALA A 53 1.98 15.28 3.49
CA ALA A 53 1.43 13.95 3.59
C ALA A 53 1.68 13.34 4.98
N SER A 54 0.66 12.68 5.53
CA SER A 54 0.81 11.74 6.64
C SER A 54 1.57 10.48 6.18
N GLY A 55 2.05 9.64 7.10
CA GLY A 55 2.75 8.41 6.75
C GLY A 55 1.96 7.54 5.78
N GLY A 56 0.68 7.30 6.06
CA GLY A 56 -0.19 6.51 5.20
C GLY A 56 -0.48 7.16 3.84
N GLU A 57 -0.63 8.49 3.78
CA GLU A 57 -0.77 9.20 2.51
C GLU A 57 0.50 9.11 1.67
N LEU A 58 1.65 9.28 2.30
CA LEU A 58 2.95 9.14 1.63
C LEU A 58 3.15 7.73 1.07
N SER A 59 2.81 6.69 1.82
CA SER A 59 2.89 5.30 1.38
C SER A 59 1.99 5.04 0.16
N ARG A 60 0.76 5.58 0.13
CA ARG A 60 -0.14 5.49 -1.02
C ARG A 60 0.36 6.29 -2.24
N ILE A 61 0.95 7.46 -2.03
CA ILE A 61 1.59 8.23 -3.11
C ILE A 61 2.74 7.44 -3.71
N MET A 62 3.59 6.86 -2.87
CA MET A 62 4.69 6.00 -3.32
C MET A 62 4.19 4.77 -4.08
N LEU A 63 3.11 4.12 -3.61
CA LEU A 63 2.48 3.00 -4.33
C LEU A 63 1.98 3.45 -5.71
N ALA A 64 1.29 4.60 -5.80
CA ALA A 64 0.82 5.14 -7.09
C ALA A 64 1.97 5.41 -8.06
N MET A 65 3.05 6.04 -7.56
CA MET A 65 4.24 6.30 -8.37
C MET A 65 4.93 5.01 -8.81
N LYS A 66 5.11 4.05 -7.91
CA LYS A 66 5.72 2.76 -8.20
C LYS A 66 4.88 1.93 -9.19
N ASN A 67 3.55 2.02 -9.14
CA ASN A 67 2.69 1.39 -10.12
C ASN A 67 2.86 1.98 -11.53
N VAL A 68 3.07 3.30 -11.64
CA VAL A 68 3.30 3.97 -12.93
C VAL A 68 4.69 3.66 -13.50
N PHE A 69 5.71 3.55 -12.65
CA PHE A 69 7.10 3.34 -13.06
C PHE A 69 7.55 1.88 -12.97
N ALA A 70 6.65 0.94 -12.67
CA ALA A 70 6.98 -0.45 -12.34
C ALA A 70 7.90 -1.14 -13.36
N GLU A 71 7.69 -0.90 -14.65
CA GLU A 71 8.45 -1.52 -15.73
C GLU A 71 9.92 -1.07 -15.78
N ASN A 72 10.19 0.18 -15.40
CA ASN A 72 11.52 0.79 -15.49
C ASN A 72 12.24 0.89 -14.13
N ASP A 73 11.63 0.44 -13.04
CA ASP A 73 12.21 0.49 -11.72
C ASP A 73 13.13 -0.73 -11.48
N PRO A 74 14.44 -0.54 -11.26
CA PRO A 74 15.39 -1.65 -11.03
C PRO A 74 15.21 -2.35 -9.68
N VAL A 75 14.42 -1.77 -8.76
CA VAL A 75 14.19 -2.33 -7.42
C VAL A 75 13.28 -3.54 -7.50
N GLY A 76 13.79 -4.70 -7.08
CA GLY A 76 13.08 -5.98 -7.12
C GLY A 76 12.11 -6.22 -5.96
N THR A 77 12.33 -5.56 -4.80
CA THR A 77 11.51 -5.75 -3.59
C THR A 77 11.03 -4.42 -3.06
N MET A 78 9.76 -4.34 -2.72
CA MET A 78 9.13 -3.16 -2.10
C MET A 78 8.49 -3.54 -0.78
N ILE A 79 8.68 -2.69 0.23
CA ILE A 79 8.10 -2.87 1.57
C ILE A 79 7.20 -1.68 1.84
N PHE A 80 5.93 -1.95 2.13
CA PHE A 80 4.93 -0.94 2.49
C PHE A 80 4.51 -1.12 3.95
N ASP A 81 4.73 -0.09 4.72
CA ASP A 81 4.25 0.03 6.10
C ASP A 81 3.28 1.19 6.21
N GLU A 82 2.28 1.08 7.11
CA GLU A 82 1.24 2.09 7.34
C GLU A 82 0.40 2.49 6.11
N ILE A 83 0.42 1.72 5.01
CA ILE A 83 -0.29 2.06 3.78
C ILE A 83 -1.81 2.09 3.95
N ASP A 84 -2.31 1.41 4.96
CA ASP A 84 -3.72 1.28 5.34
C ASP A 84 -4.19 2.35 6.35
N THR A 85 -3.29 3.22 6.81
CA THR A 85 -3.67 4.33 7.72
C THR A 85 -4.62 5.30 7.04
N GLY A 86 -5.78 5.51 7.67
CA GLY A 86 -6.81 6.43 7.18
C GLY A 86 -7.64 5.91 6.00
N VAL A 87 -7.58 4.60 5.71
CA VAL A 87 -8.44 3.97 4.70
C VAL A 87 -9.29 2.85 5.31
N SER A 88 -10.41 2.54 4.68
CA SER A 88 -11.30 1.44 5.07
C SER A 88 -12.16 0.98 3.89
N GLY A 89 -12.86 -0.13 4.05
CA GLY A 89 -13.84 -0.61 3.08
C GLY A 89 -13.31 -0.72 1.66
N ILE A 90 -13.97 -0.08 0.71
CA ILE A 90 -13.63 -0.11 -0.73
C ILE A 90 -12.24 0.50 -0.99
N ALA A 91 -11.84 1.54 -0.24
CA ALA A 91 -10.52 2.14 -0.41
C ALA A 91 -9.40 1.16 -0.04
N ALA A 92 -9.55 0.40 1.04
CA ALA A 92 -8.61 -0.65 1.43
C ALA A 92 -8.52 -1.77 0.39
N GLN A 93 -9.67 -2.16 -0.20
CA GLN A 93 -9.68 -3.12 -1.30
C GLN A 93 -8.87 -2.60 -2.49
N ARG A 94 -9.04 -1.34 -2.90
CA ARG A 94 -8.29 -0.72 -4.00
C ARG A 94 -6.79 -0.67 -3.72
N VAL A 95 -6.39 -0.41 -2.48
CA VAL A 95 -4.98 -0.50 -2.07
C VAL A 95 -4.45 -1.93 -2.27
N GLY A 96 -5.17 -2.95 -1.82
CA GLY A 96 -4.80 -4.35 -2.02
C GLY A 96 -4.68 -4.73 -3.50
N GLU A 97 -5.63 -4.32 -4.34
CA GLU A 97 -5.62 -4.53 -5.79
C GLU A 97 -4.39 -3.89 -6.46
N LYS A 98 -3.98 -2.70 -6.02
CA LYS A 98 -2.78 -2.02 -6.52
C LYS A 98 -1.49 -2.70 -6.06
N LEU A 99 -1.41 -3.12 -4.80
CA LEU A 99 -0.28 -3.89 -4.29
C LEU A 99 -0.10 -5.18 -5.10
N PHE A 100 -1.20 -5.89 -5.39
CA PHE A 100 -1.17 -7.07 -6.24
C PHE A 100 -0.69 -6.74 -7.66
N SER A 101 -1.14 -5.63 -8.26
CA SER A 101 -0.69 -5.24 -9.61
C SER A 101 0.83 -5.01 -9.66
N VAL A 102 1.41 -4.40 -8.63
CA VAL A 102 2.88 -4.22 -8.51
C VAL A 102 3.58 -5.55 -8.29
N SER A 103 2.95 -6.50 -7.57
CA SER A 103 3.54 -7.81 -7.26
C SER A 103 3.66 -8.74 -8.47
N LEU A 104 3.00 -8.44 -9.58
CA LEU A 104 3.16 -9.23 -10.82
C LEU A 104 4.58 -9.17 -11.40
N GLY A 105 5.32 -8.11 -11.12
CA GLY A 105 6.71 -7.96 -11.59
C GLY A 105 7.75 -7.81 -10.47
N LYS A 106 7.32 -7.77 -9.20
CA LYS A 106 8.19 -7.47 -8.06
C LYS A 106 7.75 -8.23 -6.82
N GLN A 107 8.68 -8.42 -5.88
CA GLN A 107 8.30 -8.85 -4.55
C GLN A 107 7.70 -7.66 -3.78
N VAL A 108 6.49 -7.84 -3.24
CA VAL A 108 5.82 -6.84 -2.41
C VAL A 108 5.59 -7.41 -1.01
N MET A 109 6.09 -6.70 -0.01
CA MET A 109 5.81 -6.97 1.41
C MET A 109 4.96 -5.83 1.96
N CYS A 110 3.89 -6.16 2.67
CA CYS A 110 3.00 -5.16 3.25
C CYS A 110 2.67 -5.52 4.70
N VAL A 111 2.84 -4.57 5.60
CA VAL A 111 2.34 -4.67 6.97
C VAL A 111 0.96 -4.00 7.02
N THR A 112 -0.06 -4.74 7.44
CA THR A 112 -1.45 -4.25 7.43
C THR A 112 -2.25 -4.84 8.58
N HIS A 113 -3.25 -4.08 9.03
CA HIS A 113 -4.28 -4.52 9.97
C HIS A 113 -5.65 -4.66 9.29
N LEU A 114 -5.74 -4.42 7.98
CA LEU A 114 -7.01 -4.48 7.24
C LEU A 114 -7.18 -5.80 6.50
N PRO A 115 -8.28 -6.53 6.75
CA PRO A 115 -8.54 -7.82 6.11
C PRO A 115 -8.65 -7.72 4.59
N GLN A 116 -9.07 -6.57 4.03
CA GLN A 116 -9.17 -6.35 2.59
C GLN A 116 -7.79 -6.41 1.90
N ILE A 117 -6.75 -5.91 2.56
CA ILE A 117 -5.37 -5.94 2.05
C ILE A 117 -4.77 -7.32 2.29
N ALA A 118 -4.92 -7.87 3.50
CA ALA A 118 -4.38 -9.18 3.88
C ALA A 118 -4.94 -10.32 3.01
N ALA A 119 -6.22 -10.26 2.63
CA ALA A 119 -6.84 -11.26 1.76
C ALA A 119 -6.24 -11.30 0.36
N MET A 120 -5.69 -10.17 -0.13
CA MET A 120 -5.07 -10.06 -1.45
C MET A 120 -3.68 -10.69 -1.53
N ALA A 121 -3.02 -10.97 -0.40
CA ALA A 121 -1.69 -11.54 -0.38
C ALA A 121 -1.65 -12.98 -0.95
N ASP A 122 -0.53 -13.35 -1.60
CA ASP A 122 -0.23 -14.73 -1.99
C ASP A 122 0.27 -15.54 -0.79
N ASN A 123 1.13 -14.91 0.02
CA ASN A 123 1.64 -15.45 1.27
C ASN A 123 1.23 -14.53 2.42
N HIS A 124 0.64 -15.11 3.46
CA HIS A 124 0.19 -14.37 4.63
C HIS A 124 0.95 -14.84 5.87
N TYR A 125 1.50 -13.90 6.61
CA TYR A 125 2.23 -14.14 7.86
C TYR A 125 1.52 -13.44 9.01
N LEU A 126 1.26 -14.17 10.08
CA LEU A 126 0.73 -13.63 11.33
C LEU A 126 1.89 -13.13 12.20
N ILE A 127 1.83 -11.87 12.59
CA ILE A 127 2.74 -11.30 13.59
C ILE A 127 2.06 -11.39 14.96
N ARG A 128 2.68 -12.14 15.88
CA ARG A 128 2.18 -12.35 17.23
C ARG A 128 3.21 -11.94 18.26
N LYS A 129 2.80 -11.17 19.26
CA LYS A 129 3.63 -10.81 20.40
C LYS A 129 3.23 -11.66 21.60
N GLU A 130 4.20 -12.30 22.23
CA GLU A 130 4.01 -13.10 23.44
C GLU A 130 4.99 -12.66 24.53
N GLU A 131 4.51 -12.61 25.76
CA GLU A 131 5.37 -12.43 26.92
C GLU A 131 5.84 -13.78 27.47
N ARG A 132 7.16 -13.96 27.52
CA ARG A 132 7.80 -15.15 28.08
C ARG A 132 8.89 -14.69 29.04
N GLY A 133 8.75 -15.05 30.33
CA GLY A 133 9.75 -14.72 31.37
C GLY A 133 9.98 -13.21 31.55
N GLY A 134 8.93 -12.38 31.45
CA GLY A 134 9.01 -10.93 31.62
C GLY A 134 9.63 -10.17 30.42
N ARG A 135 9.76 -10.84 29.28
CA ARG A 135 10.21 -10.25 28.00
C ARG A 135 9.20 -10.51 26.91
N THR A 136 9.01 -9.52 26.05
CA THR A 136 8.16 -9.63 24.86
C THR A 136 8.95 -10.20 23.69
N TYR A 137 8.42 -11.23 23.07
CA TYR A 137 8.92 -11.85 21.84
C TYR A 137 7.93 -11.61 20.72
N THR A 138 8.43 -11.42 19.51
CA THR A 138 7.62 -11.30 18.30
C THR A 138 7.87 -12.52 17.44
N ASP A 139 6.82 -13.31 17.22
CA ASP A 139 6.82 -14.45 16.33
C ASP A 139 6.21 -14.06 14.99
N VAL A 140 6.76 -14.55 13.88
CA VAL A 140 6.24 -14.40 12.52
C VAL A 140 5.92 -15.79 11.99
N LEU A 141 4.63 -16.07 11.81
CA LEU A 141 4.13 -17.40 11.50
C LEU A 141 3.49 -17.42 10.11
N PRO A 142 3.96 -18.27 9.18
CA PRO A 142 3.27 -18.44 7.90
C PRO A 142 1.91 -19.10 8.12
N LEU A 143 0.89 -18.62 7.41
CA LEU A 143 -0.46 -19.15 7.48
C LEU A 143 -0.77 -19.98 6.23
N ASP A 144 -1.31 -21.17 6.43
CA ASP A 144 -1.98 -21.93 5.39
C ASP A 144 -3.37 -21.35 5.07
N LEU A 145 -4.11 -21.97 4.17
CA LEU A 145 -5.42 -21.46 3.74
C LEU A 145 -6.43 -21.36 4.90
N GLU A 146 -6.45 -22.35 5.79
CA GLU A 146 -7.36 -22.35 6.93
C GLU A 146 -6.92 -21.30 7.97
N GLY A 147 -5.62 -21.21 8.26
CA GLY A 147 -5.07 -20.15 9.11
C GLY A 147 -5.35 -18.74 8.58
N ARG A 148 -5.26 -18.52 7.28
CA ARG A 148 -5.64 -17.26 6.64
C ARG A 148 -7.11 -16.94 6.84
N LYS A 149 -7.99 -17.91 6.66
CA LYS A 149 -9.43 -17.74 6.87
C LYS A 149 -9.73 -17.36 8.32
N GLN A 150 -9.11 -18.04 9.29
CA GLN A 150 -9.29 -17.74 10.70
C GLN A 150 -8.76 -16.35 11.05
N GLU A 151 -7.57 -15.98 10.57
CA GLU A 151 -6.99 -14.66 10.84
C GLU A 151 -7.83 -13.53 10.22
N LEU A 152 -8.32 -13.70 8.98
CA LEU A 152 -9.22 -12.73 8.37
C LEU A 152 -10.54 -12.60 9.15
N ALA A 153 -11.10 -13.71 9.64
CA ALA A 153 -12.30 -13.68 10.47
C ALA A 153 -12.03 -12.92 11.79
N ARG A 154 -10.86 -13.11 12.41
CA ARG A 154 -10.40 -12.36 13.58
C ARG A 154 -10.24 -10.87 13.26
N MET A 155 -9.66 -10.52 12.13
CA MET A 155 -9.51 -9.12 11.68
C MET A 155 -10.85 -8.44 11.43
N HIS A 156 -11.90 -9.18 11.04
CA HIS A 156 -13.26 -8.66 10.87
C HIS A 156 -14.03 -8.49 12.18
N GLY A 157 -13.94 -9.48 13.06
CA GLY A 157 -14.79 -9.59 14.25
C GLY A 157 -14.08 -9.42 15.59
N GLY A 158 -12.77 -9.17 15.59
CA GLY A 158 -11.96 -9.26 16.80
C GLY A 158 -11.78 -10.71 17.27
N ASP A 159 -11.54 -10.91 18.55
CA ASP A 159 -11.24 -12.25 19.12
C ASP A 159 -12.47 -13.19 19.09
N ASN A 160 -13.65 -12.69 18.82
CA ASN A 160 -14.89 -13.48 18.81
C ASN A 160 -15.19 -13.98 17.38
N ILE A 161 -14.54 -15.07 16.99
CA ILE A 161 -14.74 -15.69 15.68
C ILE A 161 -16.06 -16.45 15.67
N THR A 162 -16.94 -16.07 14.73
CA THR A 162 -18.27 -16.70 14.51
C THR A 162 -18.33 -17.40 13.16
N GLU A 163 -19.32 -18.26 12.95
CA GLU A 163 -19.55 -18.87 11.64
C GLU A 163 -19.77 -17.82 10.53
N THR A 164 -20.43 -16.71 10.87
CA THR A 164 -20.65 -15.59 9.94
C THR A 164 -19.34 -14.91 9.53
N THR A 165 -18.44 -14.64 10.49
CA THR A 165 -17.14 -14.02 10.17
C THR A 165 -16.23 -14.98 9.39
N LEU A 166 -16.29 -16.27 9.66
CA LEU A 166 -15.58 -17.30 8.87
C LEU A 166 -16.12 -17.38 7.43
N ALA A 167 -17.44 -17.37 7.24
CA ALA A 167 -18.05 -17.38 5.92
C ALA A 167 -17.67 -16.12 5.12
N SER A 168 -17.69 -14.95 5.77
CA SER A 168 -17.28 -13.68 5.16
C SER A 168 -15.80 -13.70 4.75
N ALA A 169 -14.91 -14.22 5.60
CA ALA A 169 -13.49 -14.36 5.30
C ALA A 169 -13.24 -15.30 4.10
N GLU A 170 -13.98 -16.41 4.04
CA GLU A 170 -13.89 -17.35 2.92
C GLU A 170 -14.38 -16.72 1.60
N GLU A 171 -15.50 -16.01 1.63
CA GLU A 171 -16.01 -15.28 0.46
C GLU A 171 -15.01 -14.24 -0.03
N GLN A 172 -14.40 -13.49 0.90
CA GLN A 172 -13.38 -12.50 0.58
C GLN A 172 -12.14 -13.13 -0.07
N LEU A 173 -11.62 -14.24 0.46
CA LEU A 173 -10.50 -14.96 -0.15
C LEU A 173 -10.82 -15.43 -1.56
N ARG A 174 -12.02 -16.00 -1.79
CA ARG A 174 -12.47 -16.43 -3.12
C ARG A 174 -12.58 -15.25 -4.10
N ALA A 175 -13.12 -14.12 -3.65
CA ALA A 175 -13.24 -12.91 -4.48
C ALA A 175 -11.87 -12.37 -4.87
N CYS A 176 -10.91 -12.31 -3.94
CA CYS A 176 -9.54 -11.91 -4.21
C CYS A 176 -8.85 -12.86 -5.20
N GLU A 177 -9.00 -14.16 -5.03
CA GLU A 177 -8.41 -15.15 -5.94
C GLU A 177 -8.95 -15.02 -7.36
N LYS A 178 -10.27 -14.82 -7.50
CA LYS A 178 -10.90 -14.57 -8.80
C LYS A 178 -10.33 -13.30 -9.46
N PHE A 179 -10.25 -12.20 -8.70
CA PHE A 179 -9.66 -10.95 -9.19
C PHE A 179 -8.21 -11.15 -9.69
N LYS A 180 -7.38 -11.85 -8.92
CA LYS A 180 -5.99 -12.14 -9.29
C LYS A 180 -5.91 -12.91 -10.60
N GLN A 181 -6.70 -13.96 -10.75
CA GLN A 181 -6.73 -14.77 -11.98
C GLN A 181 -7.17 -13.98 -13.21
N GLU A 182 -8.16 -13.11 -13.06
CA GLU A 182 -8.59 -12.22 -14.15
C GLU A 182 -7.48 -11.23 -14.53
N ARG A 183 -6.80 -10.66 -13.53
CA ARG A 183 -5.72 -9.70 -13.78
C ARG A 183 -4.51 -10.32 -14.46
N ILE A 184 -4.09 -11.52 -14.05
CA ILE A 184 -2.98 -12.25 -14.67
C ILE A 184 -3.27 -12.53 -16.15
N LYS A 185 -4.50 -12.96 -16.49
CA LYS A 185 -4.91 -13.23 -17.89
C LYS A 185 -4.85 -11.99 -18.78
N HIS A 186 -5.03 -10.80 -18.23
CA HIS A 186 -4.97 -9.55 -19.00
C HIS A 186 -3.54 -8.99 -19.15
N THR A 187 -2.59 -9.51 -18.39
CA THR A 187 -1.19 -9.05 -18.39
C THR A 187 -0.27 -9.99 -19.20
N ALA A 188 -0.71 -11.23 -19.46
CA ALA A 188 -0.04 -12.22 -20.30
C ALA A 188 -0.46 -12.06 -21.77
#